data_c0709368611fd1f7b139a5e24fbd943b
#
_entry.id   c0709368611fd1f7b139a5e24fbd943b
#
_cell.length_a   1.000
_cell.length_b   1.000
_cell.length_c   1.000
_cell.angle_alpha   90.00
_cell.angle_beta   90.00
_cell.angle_gamma   90.00
#
_symmetry.space_group_name_H-M   'P 1'
#
loop_
_entity.id
_entity.type
_entity.pdbx_description
1 polymer ?
#
loop_
_entity_poly.entity_id
_entity_poly.type
_entity_poly.pdbx_seq_one_letter_code
_entity_poly.pdbx_strand_id
1 'polypeptide(L)'
;MFDIVSRAYTHGLKDSPRPWCREEKVKVLCPAPGYDRHFAITQDFGAELIPVPMTPEGPDMDVVETLVQDPQVKLIWTVPKYSNPDGIIYSEETIRRFANLKPAAPDFTIMWDNAYGVHQFRGEYVPFPDILSLCEKAGRPDMVFEFASTSKITFAGGGISCVAASQANIAYLSKLFGIQMISQDKINQLRHVRFLRDKAHTLEI
;
A
#
# COMPACT_ATOMS: atom_id res chain seq x y z
N MET A 1 -6.92 3.27 -0.09
CA MET A 1 -6.16 3.20 -1.35
C MET A 1 -6.76 4.11 -2.42
N PHE A 2 -7.97 3.91 -2.89
CA PHE A 2 -8.62 4.76 -3.91
C PHE A 2 -8.55 6.25 -3.57
N ASP A 3 -8.90 6.65 -2.34
CA ASP A 3 -8.86 8.06 -1.92
C ASP A 3 -7.45 8.68 -2.01
N ILE A 4 -6.39 7.92 -1.69
CA ILE A 4 -5.02 8.45 -1.79
C ILE A 4 -4.63 8.66 -3.26
N VAL A 5 -4.97 7.72 -4.15
CA VAL A 5 -4.74 7.88 -5.60
C VAL A 5 -5.55 9.08 -6.13
N SER A 6 -6.82 9.19 -5.74
CA SER A 6 -7.66 10.35 -6.09
C SER A 6 -7.03 11.67 -5.64
N ARG A 7 -6.46 11.71 -4.42
CA ARG A 7 -5.77 12.91 -3.92
C ARG A 7 -4.47 13.18 -4.67
N ALA A 8 -3.72 12.15 -5.01
CA ALA A 8 -2.53 12.31 -5.85
C ALA A 8 -2.88 12.94 -7.20
N TYR A 9 -3.97 12.51 -7.83
CA TYR A 9 -4.44 13.08 -9.09
C TYR A 9 -4.95 14.51 -8.96
N THR A 10 -5.68 14.83 -7.90
CA THR A 10 -6.35 16.13 -7.75
C THR A 10 -5.48 17.19 -7.07
N HIS A 11 -4.63 16.81 -6.13
CA HIS A 11 -3.84 17.74 -5.30
C HIS A 11 -2.33 17.45 -5.34
N GLY A 12 -1.91 16.27 -5.80
CA GLY A 12 -0.57 15.73 -5.61
C GLY A 12 -0.42 15.03 -4.27
N LEU A 13 0.64 14.27 -4.11
CA LEU A 13 1.14 13.81 -2.82
C LEU A 13 2.03 14.90 -2.21
N LYS A 14 2.49 14.71 -0.99
CA LYS A 14 3.31 15.69 -0.27
C LYS A 14 4.52 16.21 -1.07
N ASP A 15 5.18 15.32 -1.79
CA ASP A 15 6.38 15.62 -2.57
C ASP A 15 6.12 15.77 -4.09
N SER A 16 4.85 15.77 -4.50
CA SER A 16 4.51 15.95 -5.92
C SER A 16 4.84 17.38 -6.37
N PRO A 17 5.60 17.54 -7.47
CA PRO A 17 5.84 18.86 -8.07
C PRO A 17 4.54 19.53 -8.55
N ARG A 18 3.55 18.70 -8.91
CA ARG A 18 2.21 19.11 -9.35
C ARG A 18 1.23 17.94 -9.15
N PRO A 19 -0.09 18.18 -9.18
CA PRO A 19 -1.09 17.10 -9.21
C PRO A 19 -0.87 16.17 -10.41
N TRP A 20 -1.08 14.88 -10.21
CA TRP A 20 -0.83 13.87 -11.25
C TRP A 20 -1.69 14.06 -12.50
N CYS A 21 -2.90 14.63 -12.37
CA CYS A 21 -3.72 15.01 -13.54
C CYS A 21 -3.09 16.07 -14.45
N ARG A 22 -2.03 16.73 -14.00
CA ARG A 22 -1.27 17.74 -14.79
C ARG A 22 0.06 17.18 -15.31
N GLU A 23 0.38 15.92 -15.01
CA GLU A 23 1.50 15.24 -15.62
C GLU A 23 1.14 14.86 -17.07
N GLU A 24 2.13 14.85 -17.95
CA GLU A 24 1.93 14.39 -19.31
C GLU A 24 1.48 12.94 -19.35
N LYS A 25 2.03 12.12 -18.47
CA LYS A 25 1.74 10.72 -18.33
C LYS A 25 2.00 10.25 -16.89
N VAL A 26 1.13 9.41 -16.38
CA VAL A 26 1.31 8.69 -15.13
C VAL A 26 1.40 7.20 -15.43
N LYS A 27 2.47 6.56 -14.99
CA LYS A 27 2.68 5.12 -15.10
C LYS A 27 2.63 4.47 -13.72
N VAL A 28 2.02 3.31 -13.64
CA VAL A 28 1.85 2.55 -12.40
C VAL A 28 2.36 1.13 -12.61
N LEU A 29 3.28 0.71 -11.77
CA LEU A 29 3.80 -0.65 -11.78
C LEU A 29 2.79 -1.61 -11.16
N CYS A 30 2.45 -2.64 -11.89
CA CYS A 30 1.41 -3.60 -11.58
C CYS A 30 2.01 -5.02 -11.58
N PRO A 31 2.50 -5.54 -10.44
CA PRO A 31 2.92 -6.93 -10.34
C PRO A 31 1.80 -7.86 -10.79
N ALA A 32 2.10 -8.73 -11.76
CA ALA A 32 1.13 -9.60 -12.41
C ALA A 32 1.66 -11.04 -12.49
N PRO A 33 0.81 -12.05 -12.16
CA PRO A 33 -0.60 -11.90 -11.75
C PRO A 33 -0.75 -11.15 -10.43
N GLY A 34 -1.86 -10.40 -10.27
CA GLY A 34 -2.07 -9.50 -9.13
C GLY A 34 -3.55 -9.23 -8.86
N TYR A 35 -3.83 -8.46 -7.81
CA TYR A 35 -5.19 -8.14 -7.42
C TYR A 35 -5.85 -7.17 -8.42
N ASP A 36 -6.89 -7.63 -9.08
CA ASP A 36 -7.60 -6.93 -10.17
C ASP A 36 -8.11 -5.54 -9.78
N ARG A 37 -8.47 -5.33 -8.50
CA ARG A 37 -8.94 -4.04 -8.00
C ARG A 37 -7.87 -2.95 -8.11
N HIS A 38 -6.61 -3.29 -7.88
CA HIS A 38 -5.49 -2.35 -8.06
C HIS A 38 -5.38 -1.89 -9.53
N PHE A 39 -5.54 -2.82 -10.45
CA PHE A 39 -5.50 -2.53 -11.88
C PHE A 39 -6.70 -1.68 -12.31
N ALA A 40 -7.90 -2.03 -11.81
CA ALA A 40 -9.10 -1.26 -12.07
C ALA A 40 -8.99 0.19 -11.56
N ILE A 41 -8.45 0.42 -10.36
CA ILE A 41 -8.17 1.78 -9.85
C ILE A 41 -7.22 2.52 -10.78
N THR A 42 -6.13 1.87 -11.21
CA THR A 42 -5.16 2.47 -12.12
C THR A 42 -5.81 2.92 -13.43
N GLN A 43 -6.63 2.06 -14.02
CA GLN A 43 -7.34 2.34 -15.27
C GLN A 43 -8.38 3.45 -15.12
N ASP A 44 -9.12 3.46 -14.01
CA ASP A 44 -10.16 4.46 -13.73
C ASP A 44 -9.60 5.89 -13.70
N PHE A 45 -8.37 6.04 -13.22
CA PHE A 45 -7.65 7.33 -13.25
C PHE A 45 -6.91 7.61 -14.57
N GLY A 46 -6.99 6.73 -15.55
CA GLY A 46 -6.32 6.90 -16.84
C GLY A 46 -4.81 6.75 -16.81
N ALA A 47 -4.24 6.15 -15.75
CA ALA A 47 -2.83 5.83 -15.71
C ALA A 47 -2.48 4.64 -16.60
N GLU A 48 -1.25 4.62 -17.12
CA GLU A 48 -0.73 3.46 -17.85
C GLU A 48 -0.31 2.36 -16.89
N LEU A 49 -0.88 1.17 -17.07
CA LEU A 49 -0.44 -0.03 -16.38
C LEU A 49 0.84 -0.56 -16.99
N ILE A 50 1.88 -0.71 -16.17
CA ILE A 50 3.13 -1.35 -16.54
C ILE A 50 3.20 -2.69 -15.78
N PRO A 51 3.04 -3.83 -16.45
CA PRO A 51 3.12 -5.12 -15.79
C PRO A 51 4.55 -5.40 -15.33
N VAL A 52 4.67 -5.94 -14.12
CA VAL A 52 5.93 -6.43 -13.55
C VAL A 52 5.79 -7.94 -13.32
N PRO A 53 6.69 -8.78 -13.80
CA PRO A 53 6.63 -10.22 -13.54
C PRO A 53 6.71 -10.53 -12.05
N MET A 54 5.95 -11.56 -11.61
CA MET A 54 6.07 -12.13 -10.28
C MET A 54 7.07 -13.28 -10.27
N THR A 55 7.82 -13.40 -9.19
CA THR A 55 8.71 -14.52 -8.87
C THR A 55 8.20 -15.23 -7.60
N PRO A 56 8.70 -16.40 -7.23
CA PRO A 56 8.34 -17.05 -5.96
C PRO A 56 8.63 -16.21 -4.70
N GLU A 57 9.45 -15.16 -4.82
CA GLU A 57 9.86 -14.29 -3.71
C GLU A 57 9.19 -12.90 -3.73
N GLY A 58 8.29 -12.65 -4.66
CA GLY A 58 7.64 -11.36 -4.87
C GLY A 58 7.82 -10.84 -6.30
N PRO A 59 7.60 -9.55 -6.57
CA PRO A 59 7.87 -8.95 -7.87
C PRO A 59 9.34 -9.08 -8.27
N ASP A 60 9.58 -9.19 -9.57
CA ASP A 60 10.94 -9.13 -10.11
C ASP A 60 11.56 -7.75 -9.83
N MET A 61 12.42 -7.68 -8.82
CA MET A 61 12.98 -6.43 -8.35
C MET A 61 14.00 -5.83 -9.32
N ASP A 62 14.64 -6.61 -10.19
CA ASP A 62 15.54 -6.08 -11.23
C ASP A 62 14.75 -5.26 -12.25
N VAL A 63 13.56 -5.76 -12.59
CA VAL A 63 12.60 -5.04 -13.44
C VAL A 63 12.08 -3.80 -12.73
N VAL A 64 11.67 -3.90 -11.45
CA VAL A 64 11.18 -2.77 -10.67
C VAL A 64 12.23 -1.66 -10.58
N GLU A 65 13.46 -2.00 -10.19
CA GLU A 65 14.58 -1.04 -10.04
C GLU A 65 14.93 -0.32 -11.35
N THR A 66 14.77 -1.01 -12.46
CA THR A 66 14.94 -0.42 -13.80
C THR A 66 13.80 0.54 -14.13
N LEU A 67 12.56 0.11 -13.94
CA LEU A 67 11.37 0.89 -14.31
C LEU A 67 11.18 2.16 -13.48
N VAL A 68 11.56 2.15 -12.21
CA VAL A 68 11.45 3.34 -11.35
C VAL A 68 12.44 4.47 -11.71
N GLN A 69 13.36 4.23 -12.66
CA GLN A 69 14.22 5.29 -13.23
C GLN A 69 13.45 6.18 -14.22
N ASP A 70 12.25 5.79 -14.65
CA ASP A 70 11.38 6.65 -15.45
C ASP A 70 10.62 7.60 -14.49
N PRO A 71 10.77 8.93 -14.61
CA PRO A 71 10.09 9.90 -13.74
C PRO A 71 8.57 9.94 -13.90
N GLN A 72 8.02 9.29 -14.93
CA GLN A 72 6.58 9.12 -15.11
C GLN A 72 6.02 7.95 -14.26
N VAL A 73 6.87 7.07 -13.76
CA VAL A 73 6.47 5.99 -12.84
C VAL A 73 6.25 6.56 -11.45
N LYS A 74 4.99 6.62 -11.02
CA LYS A 74 4.58 7.28 -9.79
C LYS A 74 4.16 6.34 -8.67
N LEU A 75 3.82 5.09 -9.01
CA LEU A 75 3.25 4.17 -8.05
C LEU A 75 3.58 2.72 -8.39
N ILE A 76 3.75 1.90 -7.36
CA ILE A 76 3.71 0.45 -7.46
C ILE A 76 2.67 -0.12 -6.49
N TRP A 77 1.84 -1.05 -6.97
CA TRP A 77 0.96 -1.85 -6.13
C TRP A 77 1.69 -3.06 -5.57
N THR A 78 1.47 -3.39 -4.32
CA THR A 78 2.05 -4.58 -3.69
C THR A 78 1.04 -5.26 -2.77
N VAL A 79 1.08 -6.60 -2.73
CA VAL A 79 0.38 -7.42 -1.73
C VAL A 79 1.43 -8.37 -1.14
N PRO A 80 2.14 -7.93 -0.08
CA PRO A 80 3.40 -8.56 0.33
C PRO A 80 3.25 -9.92 1.01
N LYS A 81 2.08 -10.21 1.59
CA LYS A 81 1.81 -11.47 2.26
C LYS A 81 0.57 -12.11 1.67
N TYR A 82 0.71 -13.36 1.23
CA TYR A 82 -0.33 -14.12 0.55
C TYR A 82 -0.93 -13.36 -0.63
N SER A 83 -0.06 -12.96 -1.57
CA SER A 83 -0.45 -12.20 -2.77
C SER A 83 -1.63 -12.86 -3.50
N ASN A 84 -2.56 -12.05 -3.97
CA ASN A 84 -3.70 -12.53 -4.73
C ASN A 84 -3.40 -12.41 -6.24
N PRO A 85 -3.47 -13.52 -7.05
CA PRO A 85 -4.04 -14.83 -6.70
C PRO A 85 -3.02 -15.88 -6.19
N ASP A 86 -1.73 -15.67 -6.30
CA ASP A 86 -0.71 -16.74 -6.24
C ASP A 86 -0.33 -17.16 -4.81
N GLY A 87 -0.73 -16.41 -3.80
CA GLY A 87 -0.41 -16.71 -2.40
C GLY A 87 1.06 -16.52 -2.02
N ILE A 88 1.84 -15.81 -2.83
CA ILE A 88 3.26 -15.55 -2.60
C ILE A 88 3.44 -14.68 -1.35
N ILE A 89 4.45 -14.98 -0.56
CA ILE A 89 4.96 -14.13 0.53
C ILE A 89 6.29 -13.54 0.07
N TYR A 90 6.40 -12.22 0.11
CA TYR A 90 7.65 -11.57 -0.29
C TYR A 90 8.78 -11.95 0.64
N SER A 91 9.95 -12.25 0.07
CA SER A 91 11.15 -12.53 0.85
C SER A 91 11.66 -11.26 1.57
N GLU A 92 12.43 -11.45 2.64
CA GLU A 92 13.08 -10.32 3.33
C GLU A 92 13.94 -9.52 2.38
N GLU A 93 14.61 -10.17 1.44
CA GLU A 93 15.44 -9.49 0.45
C GLU A 93 14.60 -8.63 -0.48
N THR A 94 13.49 -9.13 -0.99
CA THR A 94 12.55 -8.35 -1.78
C THR A 94 12.06 -7.11 -1.02
N ILE A 95 11.70 -7.26 0.26
CA ILE A 95 11.23 -6.14 1.09
C ILE A 95 12.35 -5.12 1.33
N ARG A 96 13.57 -5.57 1.58
CA ARG A 96 14.75 -4.69 1.71
C ARG A 96 15.03 -3.93 0.42
N ARG A 97 14.92 -4.58 -0.73
CA ARG A 97 15.09 -3.94 -2.05
C ARG A 97 14.03 -2.87 -2.27
N PHE A 98 12.75 -3.12 -1.90
CA PHE A 98 11.72 -2.09 -1.92
C PHE A 98 12.10 -0.86 -1.09
N ALA A 99 12.56 -1.06 0.14
CA ALA A 99 12.94 0.04 1.02
C ALA A 99 14.14 0.86 0.48
N ASN A 100 15.02 0.24 -0.30
CA ASN A 100 16.19 0.87 -0.86
C ASN A 100 16.01 1.40 -2.30
N LEU A 101 14.81 1.33 -2.87
CA LEU A 101 14.51 1.87 -4.20
C LEU A 101 14.96 3.34 -4.31
N LYS A 102 15.47 3.70 -5.47
CA LYS A 102 15.89 5.07 -5.81
C LYS A 102 15.13 5.56 -7.04
N PRO A 103 13.81 5.82 -6.88
CA PRO A 103 13.00 6.27 -8.00
C PRO A 103 13.43 7.65 -8.48
N ALA A 104 13.29 7.89 -9.80
CA ALA A 104 13.53 9.19 -10.42
C ALA A 104 12.40 10.19 -10.08
N ALA A 105 11.17 9.70 -9.90
CA ALA A 105 10.05 10.55 -9.46
C ALA A 105 10.18 10.87 -7.97
N PRO A 106 10.17 12.15 -7.56
CA PRO A 106 10.27 12.53 -6.14
C PRO A 106 9.05 12.11 -5.32
N ASP A 107 7.91 11.92 -5.98
CA ASP A 107 6.62 11.53 -5.42
C ASP A 107 6.24 10.07 -5.72
N PHE A 108 7.23 9.25 -6.10
CA PHE A 108 7.01 7.82 -6.24
C PHE A 108 6.55 7.20 -4.93
N THR A 109 5.54 6.35 -4.99
CA THR A 109 4.96 5.74 -3.79
C THR A 109 4.71 4.26 -3.93
N ILE A 110 4.92 3.53 -2.84
CA ILE A 110 4.61 2.11 -2.69
C ILE A 110 3.27 2.02 -1.95
N MET A 111 2.26 1.45 -2.60
CA MET A 111 0.98 1.09 -1.98
C MET A 111 1.09 -0.33 -1.43
N TRP A 112 1.41 -0.42 -0.15
CA TRP A 112 1.68 -1.68 0.56
C TRP A 112 0.39 -2.24 1.14
N ASP A 113 -0.32 -3.05 0.35
CA ASP A 113 -1.60 -3.67 0.75
C ASP A 113 -1.37 -4.89 1.63
N ASN A 114 -1.29 -4.66 2.94
CA ASN A 114 -1.05 -5.70 3.94
C ASN A 114 -2.38 -6.30 4.45
N ALA A 115 -3.26 -6.68 3.53
CA ALA A 115 -4.59 -7.22 3.82
C ALA A 115 -4.55 -8.52 4.65
N TYR A 116 -3.45 -9.27 4.56
CA TYR A 116 -3.27 -10.57 5.22
C TYR A 116 -2.15 -10.54 6.29
N GLY A 117 -1.75 -9.37 6.77
CA GLY A 117 -0.63 -9.21 7.69
C GLY A 117 -0.70 -10.05 8.96
N VAL A 118 -1.90 -10.24 9.51
CA VAL A 118 -2.14 -11.04 10.73
C VAL A 118 -2.48 -12.52 10.46
N HIS A 119 -2.64 -12.90 9.20
CA HIS A 119 -3.02 -14.27 8.85
C HIS A 119 -1.82 -15.21 8.92
N GLN A 120 -2.08 -16.44 9.38
CA GLN A 120 -1.13 -17.55 9.36
C GLN A 120 -1.89 -18.83 8.97
N PHE A 121 -1.72 -19.26 7.73
CA PHE A 121 -2.46 -20.43 7.22
C PHE A 121 -1.76 -21.75 7.49
N ARG A 122 -0.45 -21.76 7.75
CA ARG A 122 0.34 -22.95 8.07
C ARG A 122 1.50 -22.61 9.00
N GLY A 123 1.83 -23.54 9.90
CA GLY A 123 2.96 -23.38 10.82
C GLY A 123 2.76 -22.29 11.88
N GLU A 124 3.85 -21.90 12.51
CA GLU A 124 3.87 -20.82 13.50
C GLU A 124 3.90 -19.45 12.81
N TYR A 125 3.39 -18.43 13.51
CA TYR A 125 3.44 -17.06 13.01
C TYR A 125 4.89 -16.57 12.94
N VAL A 126 5.32 -16.21 11.75
CA VAL A 126 6.62 -15.58 11.51
C VAL A 126 6.41 -14.08 11.40
N PRO A 127 7.14 -13.27 12.19
CA PRO A 127 7.12 -11.82 12.07
C PRO A 127 7.49 -11.39 10.64
N PHE A 128 6.67 -10.51 10.07
CA PHE A 128 6.91 -9.97 8.74
C PHE A 128 7.71 -8.66 8.86
N PRO A 129 8.72 -8.41 8.00
CA PRO A 129 9.52 -7.19 8.07
C PRO A 129 8.67 -5.93 7.97
N ASP A 130 8.93 -4.96 8.85
CA ASP A 130 8.27 -3.67 8.84
C ASP A 130 8.86 -2.75 7.75
N ILE A 131 8.14 -2.61 6.66
CA ILE A 131 8.56 -1.81 5.51
C ILE A 131 8.72 -0.33 5.88
N LEU A 132 7.89 0.21 6.77
CA LEU A 132 7.96 1.61 7.19
C LEU A 132 9.29 1.90 7.90
N SER A 133 9.66 1.06 8.89
CA SER A 133 10.94 1.17 9.57
C SER A 133 12.14 0.96 8.64
N LEU A 134 12.01 0.09 7.64
CA LEU A 134 13.08 -0.13 6.66
C LEU A 134 13.24 1.10 5.75
N CYS A 135 12.17 1.69 5.27
CA CYS A 135 12.20 2.93 4.48
C CYS A 135 12.76 4.12 5.28
N GLU A 136 12.42 4.22 6.58
CA GLU A 136 12.99 5.25 7.46
C GLU A 136 14.50 5.09 7.60
N LYS A 137 14.98 3.87 7.85
CA LYS A 137 16.43 3.57 7.92
C LYS A 137 17.15 3.83 6.60
N ALA A 138 16.48 3.63 5.47
CA ALA A 138 17.00 3.94 4.15
C ALA A 138 16.94 5.44 3.79
N GLY A 139 16.45 6.30 4.71
CA GLY A 139 16.30 7.74 4.50
C GLY A 139 15.16 8.13 3.56
N ARG A 140 14.15 7.25 3.40
CA ARG A 140 13.00 7.44 2.49
C ARG A 140 11.66 7.15 3.19
N PRO A 141 11.37 7.76 4.36
CA PRO A 141 10.19 7.45 5.15
C PRO A 141 8.88 7.75 4.43
N ASP A 142 8.90 8.68 3.47
CA ASP A 142 7.70 9.16 2.78
C ASP A 142 7.29 8.31 1.56
N MET A 143 8.07 7.27 1.23
CA MET A 143 7.86 6.48 0.02
C MET A 143 6.74 5.45 0.14
N VAL A 144 6.23 5.15 1.34
CA VAL A 144 5.29 4.04 1.57
C VAL A 144 3.99 4.52 2.22
N PHE A 145 2.89 3.98 1.71
CA PHE A 145 1.60 3.92 2.40
C PHE A 145 1.25 2.45 2.63
N GLU A 146 1.22 2.03 3.88
CA GLU A 146 0.82 0.68 4.27
C GLU A 146 -0.66 0.66 4.67
N PHE A 147 -1.37 -0.34 4.18
CA PHE A 147 -2.80 -0.51 4.43
C PHE A 147 -3.09 -1.81 5.16
N ALA A 148 -3.99 -1.73 6.11
CA ALA A 148 -4.57 -2.89 6.77
C ALA A 148 -6.09 -2.76 6.84
N SER A 149 -6.78 -3.91 6.94
CA SER A 149 -8.22 -3.98 7.00
C SER A 149 -8.67 -5.16 7.83
N THR A 150 -9.79 -4.99 8.53
CA THR A 150 -10.45 -6.09 9.25
C THR A 150 -11.40 -6.91 8.38
N SER A 151 -11.53 -6.58 7.09
CA SER A 151 -12.48 -7.23 6.16
C SER A 151 -12.27 -8.74 6.01
N LYS A 152 -11.04 -9.23 6.24
CA LYS A 152 -10.68 -10.66 6.18
C LYS A 152 -10.70 -11.33 7.55
N ILE A 153 -10.93 -10.58 8.63
CA ILE A 153 -10.85 -11.05 10.02
C ILE A 153 -12.24 -11.01 10.67
N THR A 154 -13.04 -9.98 10.37
CA THR A 154 -14.35 -9.75 10.99
C THR A 154 -15.48 -9.90 9.96
N PHE A 155 -15.97 -8.79 9.40
CA PHE A 155 -17.13 -8.76 8.51
C PHE A 155 -16.76 -8.17 7.15
N ALA A 156 -16.91 -8.94 6.10
CA ALA A 156 -16.84 -8.38 4.75
C ALA A 156 -17.90 -7.29 4.56
N GLY A 157 -17.49 -6.14 4.03
CA GLY A 157 -18.37 -4.98 3.86
C GLY A 157 -18.65 -4.16 5.13
N GLY A 158 -18.47 -4.72 6.32
CA GLY A 158 -18.60 -4.04 7.60
C GLY A 158 -17.26 -3.79 8.31
N GLY A 159 -16.13 -4.07 7.64
CA GLY A 159 -14.80 -3.89 8.19
C GLY A 159 -14.41 -2.43 8.39
N ILE A 160 -13.36 -2.23 9.17
CA ILE A 160 -12.62 -0.97 9.24
C ILE A 160 -11.28 -1.14 8.54
N SER A 161 -10.73 -0.05 8.05
CA SER A 161 -9.40 -0.04 7.45
C SER A 161 -8.57 1.11 8.03
N CYS A 162 -7.27 0.94 7.98
CA CYS A 162 -6.33 1.99 8.38
C CYS A 162 -5.22 2.14 7.33
N VAL A 163 -4.57 3.27 7.37
CA VAL A 163 -3.33 3.54 6.65
C VAL A 163 -2.26 3.95 7.66
N ALA A 164 -1.09 3.38 7.50
CA ALA A 164 0.12 3.79 8.19
C ALA A 164 1.11 4.36 7.16
N ALA A 165 1.81 5.43 7.54
CA ALA A 165 2.81 6.09 6.71
C ALA A 165 3.70 6.95 7.60
N SER A 166 4.69 7.64 7.02
CA SER A 166 5.47 8.62 7.75
C SER A 166 4.58 9.69 8.41
N GLN A 167 5.06 10.29 9.49
CA GLN A 167 4.37 11.38 10.17
C GLN A 167 4.03 12.54 9.20
N ALA A 168 4.94 12.85 8.28
CA ALA A 168 4.76 13.91 7.29
C ALA A 168 3.63 13.58 6.31
N ASN A 169 3.58 12.35 5.79
CA ASN A 169 2.49 11.88 4.92
C ASN A 169 1.15 11.87 5.65
N ILE A 170 1.10 11.37 6.90
CA ILE A 170 -0.14 11.37 7.69
C ILE A 170 -0.62 12.80 7.97
N ALA A 171 0.28 13.72 8.31
CA ALA A 171 -0.07 15.12 8.52
C ALA A 171 -0.64 15.77 7.24
N TYR A 172 -0.04 15.45 6.08
CA TYR A 172 -0.53 15.94 4.79
C TYR A 172 -1.91 15.36 4.44
N LEU A 173 -2.08 14.04 4.53
CA LEU A 173 -3.36 13.38 4.25
C LEU A 173 -4.47 13.82 5.20
N SER A 174 -4.15 14.03 6.47
CA SER A 174 -5.14 14.47 7.47
C SER A 174 -5.77 15.82 7.11
N LYS A 175 -5.01 16.73 6.51
CA LYS A 175 -5.56 18.01 6.01
C LYS A 175 -6.57 17.79 4.89
N LEU A 176 -6.25 16.90 3.93
CA LEU A 176 -7.13 16.62 2.79
C LEU A 176 -8.38 15.86 3.22
N PHE A 177 -8.21 14.83 4.06
CA PHE A 177 -9.34 14.02 4.54
C PHE A 177 -10.21 14.78 5.53
N GLY A 178 -9.67 15.72 6.31
CA GLY A 178 -10.42 16.60 7.18
C GLY A 178 -11.39 17.52 6.44
N ILE A 179 -11.14 17.80 5.15
CA ILE A 179 -12.09 18.49 4.28
C ILE A 179 -13.15 17.53 3.74
N GLN A 180 -12.75 16.28 3.46
CA GLN A 180 -13.66 15.27 2.90
C GLN A 180 -14.67 14.76 3.94
N MET A 181 -14.25 14.62 5.20
CA MET A 181 -15.09 14.06 6.27
C MET A 181 -14.75 14.65 7.63
N ILE A 182 -15.76 14.87 8.44
CA ILE A 182 -15.58 15.40 9.82
C ILE A 182 -15.09 14.30 10.76
N SER A 183 -15.59 13.07 10.59
CA SER A 183 -15.18 11.91 11.42
C SER A 183 -15.46 10.61 10.69
N GLN A 184 -14.73 9.56 11.11
CA GLN A 184 -14.99 8.19 10.69
C GLN A 184 -16.22 7.62 11.41
N ASP A 185 -16.77 6.50 10.91
CA ASP A 185 -17.89 5.78 11.53
C ASP A 185 -17.50 5.23 12.91
N LYS A 186 -17.82 5.99 13.95
CA LYS A 186 -17.50 5.66 15.35
C LYS A 186 -18.27 4.45 15.87
N ILE A 187 -19.47 4.21 15.35
CA ILE A 187 -20.28 3.05 15.77
C ILE A 187 -19.63 1.78 15.25
N ASN A 188 -19.20 1.78 14.00
CA ASN A 188 -18.48 0.63 13.44
C ASN A 188 -17.12 0.40 14.13
N GLN A 189 -16.39 1.45 14.46
CA GLN A 189 -15.17 1.34 15.27
C GLN A 189 -15.47 0.72 16.64
N LEU A 190 -16.51 1.16 17.33
CA LEU A 190 -16.91 0.60 18.64
C LEU A 190 -17.31 -0.88 18.54
N ARG A 191 -18.00 -1.27 17.47
CA ARG A 191 -18.33 -2.69 17.20
C ARG A 191 -17.06 -3.54 17.12
N HIS A 192 -16.04 -3.06 16.41
CA HIS A 192 -14.75 -3.75 16.28
C HIS A 192 -13.98 -3.80 17.61
N VAL A 193 -13.95 -2.71 18.38
CA VAL A 193 -13.36 -2.69 19.72
C VAL A 193 -14.02 -3.74 20.63
N ARG A 194 -15.35 -3.83 20.61
CA ARG A 194 -16.08 -4.82 21.42
C ARG A 194 -15.90 -6.26 20.93
N PHE A 195 -15.75 -6.47 19.64
CA PHE A 195 -15.57 -7.80 19.04
C PHE A 195 -14.14 -8.29 19.22
N LEU A 196 -13.13 -7.50 18.84
CA LEU A 196 -11.72 -7.86 18.88
C LEU A 196 -11.15 -7.85 20.31
N ARG A 197 -11.66 -6.98 21.18
CA ARG A 197 -11.25 -6.77 22.59
C ARG A 197 -9.78 -6.40 22.74
N ASP A 198 -8.90 -7.41 22.64
CA ASP A 198 -7.46 -7.29 22.79
C ASP A 198 -6.71 -8.24 21.84
N LYS A 199 -5.38 -8.19 21.88
CA LYS A 199 -4.53 -9.02 21.02
C LYS A 199 -4.74 -10.52 21.25
N ALA A 200 -4.87 -10.94 22.51
CA ALA A 200 -5.02 -12.36 22.85
C ALA A 200 -6.31 -12.92 22.22
N HIS A 201 -7.42 -12.23 22.44
CA HIS A 201 -8.71 -12.62 21.85
C HIS A 201 -8.71 -12.56 20.31
N THR A 202 -8.02 -11.58 19.73
CA THR A 202 -7.90 -11.47 18.26
C THR A 202 -7.13 -12.65 17.65
N LEU A 203 -6.20 -13.25 18.39
CA LEU A 203 -5.45 -14.44 17.95
C LEU A 203 -6.21 -15.76 18.17
N GLU A 204 -7.31 -15.75 18.93
CA GLU A 204 -8.19 -16.90 19.15
C GLU A 204 -9.30 -17.01 18.09
N ILE A 205 -9.61 -15.93 17.39
CA ILE A 205 -10.62 -15.87 16.33
C ILE A 205 -10.05 -16.41 15.02
#